data_92361ac90367d207d46a8ece75becdb7
#
_entry.id   92361ac90367d207d46a8ece75becdb7
#
_cell.length_a   1.000
_cell.length_b   1.000
_cell.length_c   1.000
_cell.angle_alpha   90.00
_cell.angle_beta   90.00
_cell.angle_gamma   90.00
#
_symmetry.space_group_name_H-M   'P 1'
#
loop_
_entity.id
_entity.type
_entity.pdbx_description
1 polymer ?
#
loop_
_entity_poly.entity_id
_entity_poly.type
_entity_poly.pdbx_seq_one_letter_code
_entity_poly.pdbx_strand_id
1 'polypeptide(L)'
;MKKMVVITGILCCIVLIGAFYASNQKGKYLLAQNMKGSISTELSDRVQEECLAVAGVYKDIYLEFQKKPSDIIQADTLISDEAVGEIVRKIGKEGITVSDTAGRCSLENSEAFYSFWENVQNGETASVTIYRIRPNGGFYRYEFYMDHTGKYLLSASVNLDLEGSPDVYEMKITPLSEWKFTEKENFIFRDDYAVWASGNGYRMIRIKPVDEICLAYQKKYVEPINYGGNNLMISNWSETDYSELSFNDLFENFYQLKEGKRLEKDQFPIDSSNENRYIPADLFETVMQSYFSITKENLREEAMFEQKKEAYPWQEMRSNDNCVAMPYMDPDVTAVKKNADGTVTLTIDVICLEKNNDRAFTHELTLRELGGGKVQYVSNAIVPGEHNVVPGYVYRLQ
;
A
#
# COMPACT_ATOMS: atom_id res chain seq x y z
N MET A 1 -39.62 31.24 3.55
CA MET A 1 -38.34 30.99 2.88
C MET A 1 -37.62 29.71 3.33
N LYS A 2 -37.41 29.38 4.62
CA LYS A 2 -36.71 28.13 5.03
C LYS A 2 -37.37 26.82 4.53
N LYS A 3 -38.71 26.71 4.48
CA LYS A 3 -39.40 25.50 3.99
C LYS A 3 -39.20 25.29 2.48
N MET A 4 -39.12 26.37 1.71
CA MET A 4 -38.95 26.29 0.25
C MET A 4 -37.55 25.85 -0.14
N VAL A 5 -36.53 26.28 0.60
CA VAL A 5 -35.11 25.87 0.42
C VAL A 5 -34.91 24.38 0.71
N VAL A 6 -35.58 23.84 1.75
CA VAL A 6 -35.48 22.42 2.11
C VAL A 6 -36.18 21.54 1.05
N ILE A 7 -37.35 21.96 0.52
CA ILE A 7 -38.07 21.23 -0.53
C ILE A 7 -37.26 21.22 -1.83
N THR A 8 -36.62 22.34 -2.17
CA THR A 8 -35.78 22.42 -3.39
C THR A 8 -34.52 21.55 -3.25
N GLY A 9 -33.91 21.51 -2.06
CA GLY A 9 -32.78 20.63 -1.79
C GLY A 9 -33.10 19.15 -1.89
N ILE A 10 -34.28 18.73 -1.34
CA ILE A 10 -34.72 17.33 -1.41
C ILE A 10 -35.08 16.96 -2.89
N LEU A 11 -35.68 17.85 -3.64
CA LEU A 11 -35.98 17.61 -5.07
C LEU A 11 -34.71 17.48 -5.89
N CYS A 12 -33.67 18.29 -5.66
CA CYS A 12 -32.35 18.16 -6.28
C CYS A 12 -31.69 16.82 -5.95
N CYS A 13 -31.75 16.40 -4.70
CA CYS A 13 -31.20 15.08 -4.31
C CYS A 13 -31.92 13.92 -4.98
N ILE A 14 -33.26 13.96 -5.07
CA ILE A 14 -34.08 12.92 -5.74
C ILE A 14 -33.77 12.90 -7.24
N VAL A 15 -33.61 14.04 -7.88
CA VAL A 15 -33.26 14.13 -9.30
C VAL A 15 -31.84 13.62 -9.55
N LEU A 16 -30.88 13.93 -8.68
CA LEU A 16 -29.52 13.43 -8.77
C LEU A 16 -29.46 11.92 -8.54
N ILE A 17 -30.17 11.37 -7.57
CA ILE A 17 -30.27 9.93 -7.32
C ILE A 17 -30.94 9.22 -8.49
N GLY A 18 -32.00 9.77 -9.03
CA GLY A 18 -32.69 9.24 -10.21
C GLY A 18 -31.83 9.28 -11.46
N ALA A 19 -31.09 10.36 -11.68
CA ALA A 19 -30.16 10.50 -12.80
C ALA A 19 -28.96 9.51 -12.63
N PHE A 20 -28.46 9.33 -11.42
CA PHE A 20 -27.39 8.37 -11.13
C PHE A 20 -27.85 6.93 -11.35
N TYR A 21 -29.07 6.57 -10.93
CA TYR A 21 -29.64 5.25 -11.17
C TYR A 21 -29.87 4.98 -12.65
N ALA A 22 -30.44 5.94 -13.40
CA ALA A 22 -30.65 5.83 -14.83
C ALA A 22 -29.31 5.76 -15.60
N SER A 23 -28.31 6.53 -15.20
CA SER A 23 -26.97 6.48 -15.76
C SER A 23 -26.32 5.12 -15.52
N ASN A 24 -26.50 4.53 -14.34
CA ASN A 24 -25.95 3.22 -14.00
C ASN A 24 -26.56 2.09 -14.85
N GLN A 25 -27.87 2.10 -15.10
CA GLN A 25 -28.54 1.12 -15.97
C GLN A 25 -28.12 1.28 -17.46
N LYS A 26 -28.03 2.52 -17.95
CA LYS A 26 -27.51 2.81 -19.28
C LYS A 26 -26.04 2.41 -19.41
N GLY A 27 -25.22 2.64 -18.35
CA GLY A 27 -23.83 2.22 -18.26
C GLY A 27 -23.64 0.72 -18.41
N LYS A 28 -24.43 -0.08 -17.71
CA LYS A 28 -24.40 -1.56 -17.82
C LYS A 28 -24.67 -2.03 -19.25
N TYR A 29 -25.65 -1.43 -19.91
CA TYR A 29 -25.99 -1.77 -21.28
C TYR A 29 -24.86 -1.41 -22.26
N LEU A 30 -24.31 -0.21 -22.15
CA LEU A 30 -23.19 0.25 -22.98
C LEU A 30 -21.95 -0.63 -22.80
N LEU A 31 -21.63 -0.99 -21.56
CA LEU A 31 -20.49 -1.83 -21.27
C LEU A 31 -20.67 -3.21 -21.91
N ALA A 32 -21.84 -3.84 -21.74
CA ALA A 32 -22.15 -5.14 -22.35
C ALA A 32 -22.01 -5.14 -23.88
N GLN A 33 -22.39 -4.04 -24.55
CA GLN A 33 -22.23 -3.90 -26.01
C GLN A 33 -20.75 -3.77 -26.44
N ASN A 34 -19.89 -3.16 -25.62
CA ASN A 34 -18.49 -2.87 -25.97
C ASN A 34 -17.50 -4.01 -25.63
N MET A 35 -17.94 -5.06 -24.94
CA MET A 35 -17.05 -6.16 -24.52
C MET A 35 -16.42 -6.98 -25.66
N LYS A 36 -16.93 -6.85 -26.87
CA LYS A 36 -16.47 -7.60 -28.05
C LYS A 36 -15.69 -6.75 -29.05
N GLY A 37 -15.39 -5.49 -28.72
CA GLY A 37 -14.75 -4.57 -29.67
C GLY A 37 -14.03 -3.39 -29.03
N SER A 38 -13.73 -2.39 -29.83
CA SER A 38 -13.20 -1.10 -29.36
C SER A 38 -14.25 -0.35 -28.54
N ILE A 39 -13.80 0.45 -27.56
CA ILE A 39 -14.66 1.32 -26.75
C ILE A 39 -15.43 2.26 -27.70
N SER A 40 -16.77 2.26 -27.60
CA SER A 40 -17.60 3.18 -28.39
C SER A 40 -17.43 4.63 -27.91
N THR A 41 -17.68 5.58 -28.79
CA THR A 41 -17.69 7.01 -28.44
C THR A 41 -18.62 7.29 -27.27
N GLU A 42 -19.86 6.74 -27.31
CA GLU A 42 -20.84 6.95 -26.23
C GLU A 42 -20.36 6.45 -24.87
N LEU A 43 -19.65 5.29 -24.83
CA LEU A 43 -19.05 4.76 -23.58
C LEU A 43 -17.88 5.63 -23.12
N SER A 44 -17.04 6.07 -24.07
CA SER A 44 -15.92 6.96 -23.78
C SER A 44 -16.39 8.28 -23.21
N ASP A 45 -17.39 8.92 -23.83
CA ASP A 45 -17.97 10.20 -23.41
C ASP A 45 -18.54 10.08 -21.98
N ARG A 46 -19.30 9.01 -21.69
CA ARG A 46 -19.84 8.74 -20.35
C ARG A 46 -18.73 8.68 -19.31
N VAL A 47 -17.68 7.90 -19.57
CA VAL A 47 -16.57 7.72 -18.63
C VAL A 47 -15.81 9.03 -18.41
N GLN A 48 -15.60 9.82 -19.48
CA GLN A 48 -14.97 11.13 -19.39
C GLN A 48 -15.81 12.09 -18.54
N GLU A 49 -17.12 12.17 -18.77
CA GLU A 49 -18.04 13.02 -17.98
C GLU A 49 -18.02 12.63 -16.50
N GLU A 50 -18.08 11.32 -16.17
CA GLU A 50 -17.97 10.83 -14.79
C GLU A 50 -16.63 11.20 -14.15
N CYS A 51 -15.51 11.04 -14.85
CA CYS A 51 -14.19 11.40 -14.36
C CYS A 51 -14.03 12.91 -14.14
N LEU A 52 -14.56 13.74 -15.06
CA LEU A 52 -14.59 15.20 -14.90
C LEU A 52 -15.39 15.61 -13.66
N ALA A 53 -16.56 14.99 -13.46
CA ALA A 53 -17.42 15.26 -12.30
C ALA A 53 -16.70 14.92 -10.99
N VAL A 54 -16.07 13.74 -10.90
CA VAL A 54 -15.33 13.31 -9.70
C VAL A 54 -14.15 14.23 -9.41
N ALA A 55 -13.34 14.60 -10.43
CA ALA A 55 -12.24 15.54 -10.26
C ALA A 55 -12.73 16.91 -9.75
N GLY A 56 -13.88 17.37 -10.24
CA GLY A 56 -14.51 18.61 -9.82
C GLY A 56 -14.89 18.64 -8.34
N VAL A 57 -15.21 17.48 -7.74
CA VAL A 57 -15.58 17.38 -6.31
C VAL A 57 -14.44 17.84 -5.40
N TYR A 58 -13.20 17.53 -5.73
CA TYR A 58 -12.06 17.74 -4.83
C TYR A 58 -10.97 18.67 -5.37
N LYS A 59 -11.22 19.34 -6.48
CA LYS A 59 -10.27 20.26 -7.11
C LYS A 59 -9.68 21.30 -6.14
N ASP A 60 -10.48 21.86 -5.26
CA ASP A 60 -10.09 22.80 -4.23
C ASP A 60 -9.05 22.20 -3.26
N ILE A 61 -9.30 20.99 -2.74
CA ILE A 61 -8.36 20.28 -1.87
C ILE A 61 -7.06 19.99 -2.62
N TYR A 62 -7.15 19.50 -3.85
CA TYR A 62 -5.96 19.23 -4.67
C TYR A 62 -5.09 20.48 -4.82
N LEU A 63 -5.68 21.62 -5.17
CA LEU A 63 -4.96 22.88 -5.36
C LEU A 63 -4.36 23.43 -4.05
N GLU A 64 -5.00 23.20 -2.91
CA GLU A 64 -4.50 23.60 -1.60
C GLU A 64 -3.27 22.79 -1.17
N PHE A 65 -3.30 21.48 -1.34
CA PHE A 65 -2.29 20.57 -0.81
C PHE A 65 -1.22 20.14 -1.82
N GLN A 66 -1.32 20.55 -3.08
CA GLN A 66 -0.29 20.19 -4.07
C GLN A 66 1.08 20.77 -3.69
N LYS A 67 2.08 19.92 -3.68
CA LYS A 67 3.46 20.32 -3.42
C LYS A 67 4.04 21.03 -4.64
N LYS A 68 4.92 22.01 -4.41
CA LYS A 68 5.70 22.59 -5.49
C LYS A 68 6.64 21.52 -6.05
N PRO A 69 6.93 21.54 -7.37
CA PRO A 69 7.86 20.59 -7.98
C PRO A 69 9.22 20.47 -7.29
N SER A 70 9.71 21.57 -6.67
CA SER A 70 10.95 21.60 -5.89
C SER A 70 10.90 20.81 -4.58
N ASP A 71 9.71 20.52 -4.07
CA ASP A 71 9.50 19.91 -2.75
C ASP A 71 9.18 18.41 -2.86
N ILE A 72 9.19 17.86 -4.09
CA ILE A 72 8.84 16.48 -4.38
C ILE A 72 10.08 15.61 -4.22
N ILE A 73 10.07 14.74 -3.19
CA ILE A 73 11.13 13.76 -2.94
C ILE A 73 10.96 12.54 -3.86
N GLN A 74 9.71 12.22 -4.21
CA GLN A 74 9.36 11.15 -5.14
C GLN A 74 8.49 11.73 -6.26
N ALA A 75 8.85 11.44 -7.51
CA ALA A 75 8.22 12.04 -8.70
C ALA A 75 6.69 11.87 -8.78
N ASP A 76 6.13 10.88 -8.09
CA ASP A 76 4.70 10.54 -8.16
C ASP A 76 3.89 11.03 -6.95
N THR A 77 4.51 11.78 -6.00
CA THR A 77 3.81 12.23 -4.78
C THR A 77 3.66 13.74 -4.79
N LEU A 78 2.51 14.24 -5.25
CA LEU A 78 2.18 15.68 -5.27
C LEU A 78 1.41 16.13 -4.03
N ILE A 79 0.69 15.22 -3.35
CA ILE A 79 -0.12 15.54 -2.18
C ILE A 79 0.22 14.62 -1.00
N SER A 80 -0.13 15.04 0.22
CA SER A 80 0.10 14.24 1.42
C SER A 80 -0.96 13.14 1.59
N ASP A 81 -0.67 12.13 2.43
CA ASP A 81 -1.66 11.12 2.83
C ASP A 81 -2.92 11.73 3.46
N GLU A 82 -2.75 12.82 4.22
CA GLU A 82 -3.86 13.56 4.83
C GLU A 82 -4.77 14.16 3.75
N ALA A 83 -4.18 14.82 2.75
CA ALA A 83 -4.93 15.35 1.61
C ALA A 83 -5.65 14.25 0.83
N VAL A 84 -5.00 13.09 0.60
CA VAL A 84 -5.65 11.91 0.00
C VAL A 84 -6.86 11.48 0.83
N GLY A 85 -6.71 11.38 2.16
CA GLY A 85 -7.81 11.04 3.06
C GLY A 85 -8.96 12.05 3.03
N GLU A 86 -8.67 13.35 2.94
CA GLU A 86 -9.70 14.38 2.79
C GLU A 86 -10.44 14.28 1.45
N ILE A 87 -9.71 14.03 0.36
CA ILE A 87 -10.28 13.81 -0.96
C ILE A 87 -11.22 12.59 -0.95
N VAL A 88 -10.77 11.45 -0.40
CA VAL A 88 -11.58 10.23 -0.30
C VAL A 88 -12.89 10.51 0.48
N ARG A 89 -12.79 11.12 1.65
CA ARG A 89 -13.99 11.48 2.45
C ARG A 89 -14.91 12.46 1.73
N LYS A 90 -14.36 13.43 0.99
CA LYS A 90 -15.17 14.41 0.25
C LYS A 90 -15.94 13.76 -0.89
N ILE A 91 -15.29 12.91 -1.68
CA ILE A 91 -15.92 12.14 -2.75
C ILE A 91 -16.95 11.15 -2.16
N GLY A 92 -16.63 10.49 -1.06
CA GLY A 92 -17.52 9.55 -0.37
C GLY A 92 -18.85 10.21 0.07
N LYS A 93 -18.83 11.48 0.50
CA LYS A 93 -20.02 12.23 0.88
C LYS A 93 -21.01 12.46 -0.28
N GLU A 94 -20.53 12.39 -1.52
CA GLU A 94 -21.38 12.44 -2.71
C GLU A 94 -21.99 11.07 -3.07
N GLY A 95 -21.83 10.05 -2.21
CA GLY A 95 -22.35 8.69 -2.43
C GLY A 95 -21.50 7.87 -3.41
N ILE A 96 -20.30 8.30 -3.74
CA ILE A 96 -19.40 7.64 -4.68
C ILE A 96 -18.54 6.62 -3.93
N THR A 97 -18.41 5.41 -4.46
CA THR A 97 -17.54 4.37 -3.89
C THR A 97 -16.09 4.69 -4.21
N VAL A 98 -15.30 5.03 -3.18
CA VAL A 98 -13.94 5.53 -3.34
C VAL A 98 -13.02 5.11 -2.20
N SER A 99 -11.75 4.84 -2.52
CA SER A 99 -10.66 4.68 -1.58
C SER A 99 -9.36 5.25 -2.18
N ASP A 100 -8.23 5.01 -1.54
CA ASP A 100 -6.92 5.35 -2.07
C ASP A 100 -6.20 4.14 -2.68
N THR A 101 -5.12 4.36 -3.43
CA THR A 101 -4.34 3.27 -4.02
C THR A 101 -3.40 2.58 -3.04
N ALA A 102 -3.05 3.23 -1.94
CA ALA A 102 -2.12 2.70 -0.93
C ALA A 102 -2.83 1.86 0.16
N GLY A 103 -4.18 1.76 0.12
CA GLY A 103 -4.96 1.01 1.12
C GLY A 103 -4.96 1.64 2.52
N ARG A 104 -4.76 2.95 2.59
CA ARG A 104 -4.69 3.74 3.83
C ARG A 104 -6.02 4.36 4.23
N CYS A 105 -6.97 4.39 3.31
CA CYS A 105 -8.33 4.88 3.54
C CYS A 105 -9.33 3.73 3.46
N SER A 106 -10.34 3.76 4.33
CA SER A 106 -11.49 2.88 4.20
C SER A 106 -12.18 3.10 2.84
N LEU A 107 -12.81 2.07 2.32
CA LEU A 107 -13.65 2.20 1.15
C LEU A 107 -14.95 2.89 1.55
N GLU A 108 -15.13 4.15 1.14
CA GLU A 108 -16.38 4.87 1.32
C GLU A 108 -17.48 4.24 0.49
N ASN A 109 -18.70 4.17 0.99
CA ASN A 109 -19.88 3.56 0.35
C ASN A 109 -19.64 2.10 -0.07
N SER A 110 -19.00 1.33 0.79
CA SER A 110 -18.63 -0.08 0.56
C SER A 110 -19.83 -1.00 0.32
N GLU A 111 -21.03 -0.63 0.74
CA GLU A 111 -22.28 -1.36 0.53
C GLU A 111 -22.54 -1.63 -0.97
N ALA A 112 -22.09 -0.73 -1.84
CA ALA A 112 -22.19 -0.92 -3.29
C ALA A 112 -21.35 -2.14 -3.74
N PHE A 113 -20.17 -2.35 -3.13
CA PHE A 113 -19.35 -3.52 -3.43
C PHE A 113 -19.97 -4.81 -2.87
N TYR A 114 -20.48 -4.79 -1.63
CA TYR A 114 -21.13 -5.98 -1.05
C TYR A 114 -22.35 -6.42 -1.88
N SER A 115 -23.19 -5.47 -2.30
CA SER A 115 -24.32 -5.76 -3.18
C SER A 115 -23.88 -6.29 -4.55
N PHE A 116 -22.81 -5.75 -5.12
CA PHE A 116 -22.21 -6.29 -6.35
C PHE A 116 -21.77 -7.73 -6.14
N TRP A 117 -21.04 -8.02 -5.05
CA TRP A 117 -20.50 -9.34 -4.79
C TRP A 117 -21.60 -10.37 -4.52
N GLU A 118 -22.67 -10.01 -3.82
CA GLU A 118 -23.84 -10.87 -3.61
C GLU A 118 -24.48 -11.29 -4.96
N ASN A 119 -24.68 -10.33 -5.88
CA ASN A 119 -25.19 -10.63 -7.21
C ASN A 119 -24.23 -11.52 -8.02
N VAL A 120 -22.90 -11.31 -7.88
CA VAL A 120 -21.87 -12.17 -8.47
C VAL A 120 -22.01 -13.61 -7.98
N GLN A 121 -22.17 -13.81 -6.66
CA GLN A 121 -22.35 -15.13 -6.07
C GLN A 121 -23.63 -15.82 -6.53
N ASN A 122 -24.68 -15.06 -6.77
CA ASN A 122 -25.96 -15.56 -7.30
C ASN A 122 -25.91 -15.84 -8.81
N GLY A 123 -24.81 -15.53 -9.50
CA GLY A 123 -24.70 -15.68 -10.96
C GLY A 123 -25.47 -14.63 -11.76
N GLU A 124 -25.86 -13.54 -11.12
CA GLU A 124 -26.62 -12.44 -11.73
C GLU A 124 -25.70 -11.44 -12.41
N THR A 125 -26.21 -10.73 -13.43
CA THR A 125 -25.50 -9.61 -14.02
C THR A 125 -25.29 -8.51 -12.99
N ALA A 126 -24.01 -8.15 -12.76
CA ALA A 126 -23.63 -7.22 -11.72
C ALA A 126 -22.56 -6.23 -12.18
N SER A 127 -22.56 -5.02 -11.60
CA SER A 127 -21.48 -4.07 -11.78
C SER A 127 -21.28 -3.20 -10.54
N VAL A 128 -20.03 -2.75 -10.32
CA VAL A 128 -19.68 -1.75 -9.33
C VAL A 128 -18.57 -0.87 -9.88
N THR A 129 -18.66 0.45 -9.64
CA THR A 129 -17.61 1.41 -9.98
C THR A 129 -16.91 1.85 -8.70
N ILE A 130 -15.58 1.74 -8.67
CA ILE A 130 -14.73 2.13 -7.54
C ILE A 130 -13.68 3.11 -8.05
N TYR A 131 -13.55 4.25 -7.38
CA TYR A 131 -12.50 5.22 -7.63
C TYR A 131 -11.35 5.01 -6.65
N ARG A 132 -10.10 5.09 -7.15
CA ARG A 132 -8.87 4.87 -6.36
C ARG A 132 -7.97 6.09 -6.50
N ILE A 133 -7.93 6.91 -5.45
CA ILE A 133 -7.13 8.16 -5.42
C ILE A 133 -5.65 7.81 -5.29
N ARG A 134 -4.81 8.45 -6.12
CA ARG A 134 -3.35 8.28 -6.13
C ARG A 134 -2.64 9.38 -5.34
N PRO A 135 -1.41 9.13 -4.86
CA PRO A 135 -0.59 10.15 -4.17
C PRO A 135 -0.27 11.40 -5.02
N ASN A 136 -0.39 11.30 -6.34
CA ASN A 136 -0.23 12.44 -7.24
C ASN A 136 -1.51 13.27 -7.43
N GLY A 137 -2.58 12.93 -6.73
CA GLY A 137 -3.88 13.59 -6.84
C GLY A 137 -4.76 13.12 -7.98
N GLY A 138 -4.23 12.37 -8.94
CA GLY A 138 -5.02 11.70 -9.95
C GLY A 138 -5.75 10.47 -9.38
N PHE A 139 -6.44 9.74 -10.22
CA PHE A 139 -7.14 8.53 -9.79
C PHE A 139 -7.28 7.50 -10.88
N TYR A 140 -7.59 6.28 -10.46
CA TYR A 140 -8.12 5.22 -11.32
C TYR A 140 -9.63 5.12 -11.10
N ARG A 141 -10.38 4.97 -12.19
CA ARG A 141 -11.77 4.55 -12.17
C ARG A 141 -11.83 3.10 -12.63
N TYR A 142 -12.32 2.22 -11.77
CA TYR A 142 -12.52 0.80 -12.03
C TYR A 142 -14.01 0.49 -12.02
N GLU A 143 -14.55 0.04 -13.15
CA GLU A 143 -15.90 -0.52 -13.23
C GLU A 143 -15.79 -2.03 -13.47
N PHE A 144 -16.04 -2.79 -12.41
CA PHE A 144 -16.13 -4.25 -12.48
C PHE A 144 -17.49 -4.63 -12.97
N TYR A 145 -17.53 -5.55 -13.90
CA TYR A 145 -18.76 -6.03 -14.52
C TYR A 145 -18.73 -7.53 -14.71
N MET A 146 -19.85 -8.20 -14.46
CA MET A 146 -20.05 -9.61 -14.74
C MET A 146 -21.41 -9.83 -15.41
N ASP A 147 -21.42 -10.70 -16.41
CA ASP A 147 -22.62 -11.28 -16.98
C ASP A 147 -22.35 -12.75 -17.38
N HIS A 148 -23.30 -13.36 -18.12
CA HIS A 148 -23.18 -14.72 -18.62
C HIS A 148 -22.01 -14.94 -19.60
N THR A 149 -21.39 -13.88 -20.12
CA THR A 149 -20.26 -13.97 -21.07
C THR A 149 -18.91 -13.91 -20.37
N GLY A 150 -18.83 -13.39 -19.13
CA GLY A 150 -17.59 -13.32 -18.39
C GLY A 150 -17.52 -12.20 -17.36
N LYS A 151 -16.30 -11.98 -16.90
CA LYS A 151 -15.91 -10.95 -15.93
C LYS A 151 -15.03 -9.93 -16.64
N TYR A 152 -15.29 -8.66 -16.41
CA TYR A 152 -14.62 -7.59 -17.14
C TYR A 152 -14.29 -6.41 -16.21
N LEU A 153 -13.22 -5.70 -16.55
CA LEU A 153 -12.83 -4.44 -15.94
C LEU A 153 -12.80 -3.35 -17.02
N LEU A 154 -13.66 -2.35 -16.91
CA LEU A 154 -13.47 -1.08 -17.59
C LEU A 154 -12.68 -0.15 -16.68
N SER A 155 -11.44 0.12 -17.04
CA SER A 155 -10.57 1.02 -16.30
C SER A 155 -10.35 2.33 -17.07
N ALA A 156 -10.27 3.43 -16.32
CA ALA A 156 -9.80 4.72 -16.81
C ALA A 156 -8.73 5.24 -15.85
N SER A 157 -7.68 5.83 -16.42
CA SER A 157 -6.58 6.46 -15.68
C SER A 157 -6.64 7.97 -15.88
N VAL A 158 -6.71 8.71 -14.77
CA VAL A 158 -6.89 10.17 -14.78
C VAL A 158 -5.72 10.84 -14.06
N ASN A 159 -5.09 11.80 -14.71
CA ASN A 159 -4.17 12.74 -14.08
C ASN A 159 -4.83 14.08 -13.87
N LEU A 160 -4.34 14.87 -12.92
CA LEU A 160 -4.66 16.28 -12.78
C LEU A 160 -3.42 17.10 -13.15
N ASP A 161 -3.63 18.18 -13.89
CA ASP A 161 -2.58 19.17 -14.12
C ASP A 161 -2.39 20.06 -12.87
N LEU A 162 -1.45 21.01 -12.94
CA LEU A 162 -1.18 21.94 -11.84
C LEU A 162 -2.33 22.90 -11.54
N GLU A 163 -3.30 23.01 -12.45
CA GLU A 163 -4.51 23.81 -12.30
C GLU A 163 -5.71 22.97 -11.83
N GLY A 164 -5.46 21.68 -11.58
CA GLY A 164 -6.47 20.70 -11.15
C GLY A 164 -7.45 20.32 -12.26
N SER A 165 -7.03 20.46 -13.53
CA SER A 165 -7.85 20.02 -14.66
C SER A 165 -7.56 18.54 -14.95
N PRO A 166 -8.58 17.70 -15.06
CA PRO A 166 -8.40 16.27 -15.30
C PRO A 166 -8.13 15.97 -16.77
N ASP A 167 -7.24 15.00 -16.99
CA ASP A 167 -6.95 14.38 -18.28
C ASP A 167 -7.13 12.87 -18.16
N VAL A 168 -8.06 12.31 -18.94
CA VAL A 168 -8.25 10.85 -19.06
C VAL A 168 -7.32 10.33 -20.12
N TYR A 169 -6.10 9.96 -19.73
CA TYR A 169 -5.03 9.59 -20.66
C TYR A 169 -5.06 8.12 -21.10
N GLU A 170 -5.79 7.27 -20.40
CA GLU A 170 -5.94 5.86 -20.75
C GLU A 170 -7.34 5.37 -20.39
N MET A 171 -7.94 4.60 -21.28
CA MET A 171 -9.19 3.88 -21.06
C MET A 171 -9.15 2.53 -21.76
N LYS A 172 -9.51 1.46 -21.04
CA LYS A 172 -9.51 0.10 -21.59
C LYS A 172 -10.57 -0.79 -20.96
N ILE A 173 -11.01 -1.79 -21.74
CA ILE A 173 -11.81 -2.91 -21.24
C ILE A 173 -10.91 -4.15 -21.25
N THR A 174 -10.78 -4.79 -20.09
CA THR A 174 -9.97 -5.99 -19.90
C THR A 174 -10.85 -7.13 -19.43
N PRO A 175 -10.89 -8.28 -20.12
CA PRO A 175 -11.45 -9.49 -19.55
C PRO A 175 -10.61 -9.92 -18.36
N LEU A 176 -11.26 -10.26 -17.24
CA LEU A 176 -10.59 -10.73 -16.04
C LEU A 176 -10.63 -12.26 -16.00
N SER A 177 -9.46 -12.87 -16.00
CA SER A 177 -9.33 -14.33 -15.89
C SER A 177 -9.67 -14.80 -14.48
N GLU A 178 -9.38 -13.98 -13.48
CA GLU A 178 -9.51 -14.34 -12.08
C GLU A 178 -9.88 -13.14 -11.22
N TRP A 179 -10.80 -13.36 -10.29
CA TRP A 179 -11.07 -12.50 -9.16
C TRP A 179 -11.58 -13.30 -7.96
N LYS A 180 -11.34 -12.79 -6.76
CA LYS A 180 -11.87 -13.37 -5.53
C LYS A 180 -12.11 -12.30 -4.47
N PHE A 181 -13.04 -12.55 -3.58
CA PHE A 181 -13.25 -11.79 -2.36
C PHE A 181 -12.86 -12.70 -1.19
N THR A 182 -11.88 -12.30 -0.41
CA THR A 182 -11.27 -13.13 0.61
C THR A 182 -12.01 -13.04 1.94
N GLU A 183 -11.73 -13.97 2.87
CA GLU A 183 -12.25 -13.92 4.24
C GLU A 183 -11.78 -12.67 5.01
N LYS A 184 -10.69 -12.03 4.56
CA LYS A 184 -10.18 -10.77 5.10
C LYS A 184 -10.84 -9.54 4.48
N GLU A 185 -11.86 -9.76 3.67
CA GLU A 185 -12.59 -8.73 2.93
C GLU A 185 -11.66 -7.88 2.02
N ASN A 186 -10.73 -8.57 1.37
CA ASN A 186 -9.95 -8.03 0.27
C ASN A 186 -10.49 -8.53 -1.07
N PHE A 187 -10.72 -7.64 -2.01
CA PHE A 187 -11.04 -8.00 -3.38
C PHE A 187 -9.76 -8.05 -4.20
N ILE A 188 -9.36 -9.27 -4.60
CA ILE A 188 -8.18 -9.50 -5.43
C ILE A 188 -8.65 -9.88 -6.82
N PHE A 189 -8.06 -9.25 -7.83
CA PHE A 189 -8.35 -9.52 -9.23
C PHE A 189 -7.06 -9.48 -10.05
N ARG A 190 -7.08 -10.18 -11.20
CA ARG A 190 -5.95 -10.23 -12.10
C ARG A 190 -6.22 -9.41 -13.36
N ASP A 191 -5.44 -8.37 -13.55
CA ASP A 191 -5.37 -7.55 -14.77
C ASP A 191 -4.16 -8.00 -15.59
N ASP A 192 -4.38 -8.83 -16.60
CA ASP A 192 -3.32 -9.41 -17.42
C ASP A 192 -2.53 -8.35 -18.22
N TYR A 193 -3.09 -7.15 -18.43
CA TYR A 193 -2.36 -6.03 -19.03
C TYR A 193 -1.39 -5.34 -18.07
N ALA A 194 -1.56 -5.51 -16.77
CA ALA A 194 -0.67 -4.94 -15.76
C ALA A 194 0.61 -5.76 -15.53
N VAL A 195 0.75 -6.92 -16.16
CA VAL A 195 1.92 -7.84 -15.99
C VAL A 195 3.25 -7.12 -16.23
N TRP A 196 3.30 -6.17 -17.17
CA TRP A 196 4.52 -5.41 -17.50
C TRP A 196 4.93 -4.41 -16.42
N ALA A 197 3.98 -3.94 -15.58
CA ALA A 197 4.23 -2.91 -14.59
C ALA A 197 4.41 -3.46 -13.17
N SER A 198 3.86 -4.63 -12.85
CA SER A 198 3.77 -5.16 -11.48
C SER A 198 4.03 -6.68 -11.36
N GLY A 199 4.76 -7.27 -12.31
CA GLY A 199 5.14 -8.69 -12.25
C GLY A 199 4.04 -9.64 -12.72
N ASN A 200 3.04 -9.95 -11.90
CA ASN A 200 2.05 -11.00 -12.19
C ASN A 200 0.61 -10.52 -12.47
N GLY A 201 0.39 -9.21 -12.47
CA GLY A 201 -0.92 -8.60 -12.78
C GLY A 201 -1.95 -8.63 -11.66
N TYR A 202 -1.68 -9.23 -10.51
CA TYR A 202 -2.62 -9.19 -9.39
C TYR A 202 -2.69 -7.82 -8.74
N ARG A 203 -3.91 -7.38 -8.43
CA ARG A 203 -4.23 -6.14 -7.74
C ARG A 203 -5.20 -6.43 -6.62
N MET A 204 -5.18 -5.59 -5.59
CA MET A 204 -6.04 -5.72 -4.43
C MET A 204 -6.75 -4.39 -4.12
N ILE A 205 -8.01 -4.51 -3.73
CA ILE A 205 -8.79 -3.44 -3.12
C ILE A 205 -9.24 -3.93 -1.75
N ARG A 206 -8.87 -3.21 -0.69
CA ARG A 206 -9.39 -3.45 0.65
C ARG A 206 -10.83 -2.96 0.71
N ILE A 207 -11.75 -3.84 1.06
CA ILE A 207 -13.17 -3.51 1.25
C ILE A 207 -13.47 -3.28 2.74
N LYS A 208 -12.88 -4.08 3.60
CA LYS A 208 -12.92 -3.94 5.06
C LYS A 208 -12.45 -2.53 5.49
N PRO A 209 -13.12 -1.89 6.44
CA PRO A 209 -12.65 -0.64 7.02
C PRO A 209 -11.23 -0.72 7.56
N VAL A 210 -10.49 0.36 7.43
CA VAL A 210 -9.14 0.51 7.99
C VAL A 210 -9.25 0.81 9.48
N ASP A 211 -8.54 0.05 10.31
CA ASP A 211 -8.33 0.38 11.72
C ASP A 211 -7.22 1.45 11.82
N GLU A 212 -7.57 2.64 12.27
CA GLU A 212 -6.64 3.78 12.33
C GLU A 212 -5.48 3.54 13.29
N ILE A 213 -5.69 2.77 14.38
CA ILE A 213 -4.62 2.43 15.33
C ILE A 213 -3.64 1.47 14.67
N CYS A 214 -4.14 0.42 14.04
CA CYS A 214 -3.32 -0.53 13.30
C CYS A 214 -2.52 0.16 12.19
N LEU A 215 -3.18 1.02 11.40
CA LEU A 215 -2.52 1.80 10.35
C LEU A 215 -1.43 2.73 10.90
N ALA A 216 -1.68 3.40 12.02
CA ALA A 216 -0.69 4.29 12.64
C ALA A 216 0.58 3.54 13.08
N TYR A 217 0.42 2.35 13.68
CA TYR A 217 1.56 1.49 14.04
C TYR A 217 2.26 0.93 12.81
N GLN A 218 1.52 0.50 11.80
CA GLN A 218 2.07 0.03 10.52
C GLN A 218 2.98 1.08 9.87
N LYS A 219 2.46 2.29 9.66
CA LYS A 219 3.21 3.41 9.05
C LYS A 219 4.44 3.80 9.84
N LYS A 220 4.35 3.76 11.16
CA LYS A 220 5.42 4.26 12.02
C LYS A 220 6.53 3.25 12.24
N TYR A 221 6.21 1.96 12.37
CA TYR A 221 7.14 0.97 12.86
C TYR A 221 7.41 -0.20 11.91
N VAL A 222 6.52 -0.45 10.94
CA VAL A 222 6.63 -1.59 10.03
C VAL A 222 7.10 -1.16 8.64
N GLU A 223 6.37 -0.25 8.00
CA GLU A 223 6.68 0.22 6.64
C GLU A 223 8.10 0.80 6.47
N PRO A 224 8.68 1.56 7.43
CA PRO A 224 10.01 2.12 7.26
C PRO A 224 11.12 1.07 7.15
N ILE A 225 10.93 -0.10 7.75
CA ILE A 225 11.87 -1.23 7.70
C ILE A 225 11.51 -2.18 6.56
N ASN A 226 10.18 -2.49 6.44
CA ASN A 226 9.64 -3.31 5.39
C ASN A 226 10.30 -4.74 5.32
N TYR A 227 10.00 -5.52 4.28
CA TYR A 227 10.50 -6.90 4.11
C TYR A 227 11.67 -7.00 3.13
N GLY A 228 12.02 -5.91 2.47
CA GLY A 228 13.07 -5.89 1.46
C GLY A 228 14.46 -5.64 2.05
N GLY A 229 15.45 -6.45 1.64
CA GLY A 229 16.86 -6.21 1.96
C GLY A 229 17.28 -6.42 3.41
N ASN A 230 16.41 -6.95 4.26
CA ASN A 230 16.70 -7.31 5.65
C ASN A 230 15.82 -8.47 6.11
N ASN A 231 16.14 -9.07 7.25
CA ASN A 231 15.43 -10.23 7.77
C ASN A 231 14.69 -9.98 9.10
N LEU A 232 14.50 -8.73 9.50
CA LEU A 232 13.87 -8.39 10.78
C LEU A 232 12.51 -9.07 10.97
N MET A 233 11.66 -9.04 9.93
CA MET A 233 10.25 -9.45 10.01
C MET A 233 10.00 -10.86 9.43
N ILE A 234 11.03 -11.49 8.88
CA ILE A 234 10.94 -12.84 8.28
C ILE A 234 11.76 -13.89 9.04
N SER A 235 12.31 -13.53 10.19
CA SER A 235 13.06 -14.41 11.10
C SER A 235 12.45 -14.39 12.50
N ASN A 236 12.64 -15.49 13.26
CA ASN A 236 12.30 -15.52 14.67
C ASN A 236 13.50 -15.03 15.49
N TRP A 237 13.29 -14.03 16.32
CA TRP A 237 14.35 -13.48 17.18
C TRP A 237 13.75 -12.77 18.39
N SER A 238 14.56 -12.53 19.42
CA SER A 238 14.19 -11.75 20.61
C SER A 238 15.38 -10.99 21.17
N GLU A 239 15.13 -10.06 22.10
CA GLU A 239 16.21 -9.34 22.80
C GLU A 239 17.13 -10.23 23.66
N THR A 240 16.79 -11.50 23.81
CA THR A 240 17.62 -12.52 24.46
C THR A 240 18.31 -13.47 23.49
N ASP A 241 17.95 -13.42 22.21
CA ASP A 241 18.53 -14.26 21.15
C ASP A 241 18.40 -13.56 19.80
N TYR A 242 19.49 -12.99 19.31
CA TYR A 242 19.60 -12.30 18.04
C TYR A 242 20.25 -13.13 16.92
N SER A 243 20.55 -14.40 17.17
CA SER A 243 21.35 -15.27 16.28
C SER A 243 20.79 -15.38 14.85
N GLU A 244 19.49 -15.20 14.67
CA GLU A 244 18.83 -15.22 13.34
C GLU A 244 18.90 -13.86 12.61
N LEU A 245 19.34 -12.77 13.27
CA LEU A 245 19.35 -11.44 12.66
C LEU A 245 20.67 -11.13 11.95
N SER A 246 20.56 -10.49 10.78
CA SER A 246 21.70 -9.87 10.11
C SER A 246 21.77 -8.38 10.44
N PHE A 247 22.44 -8.00 11.50
CA PHE A 247 22.60 -6.59 11.88
C PHE A 247 23.29 -5.76 10.80
N ASN A 248 24.25 -6.34 10.07
CA ASN A 248 24.92 -5.66 8.97
C ASN A 248 23.97 -5.28 7.84
N ASP A 249 22.99 -6.16 7.55
CA ASP A 249 21.96 -5.89 6.53
C ASP A 249 20.87 -4.94 7.03
N LEU A 250 20.60 -4.93 8.33
CA LEU A 250 19.64 -4.03 8.98
C LEU A 250 20.13 -2.57 9.08
N PHE A 251 21.46 -2.36 9.10
CA PHE A 251 22.06 -1.06 9.39
C PHE A 251 21.52 0.07 8.51
N GLU A 252 21.41 -0.14 7.22
CA GLU A 252 20.99 0.89 6.26
C GLU A 252 19.54 1.37 6.52
N ASN A 253 18.62 0.44 6.81
CA ASN A 253 17.24 0.76 7.15
C ASN A 253 17.15 1.56 8.46
N PHE A 254 17.88 1.13 9.51
CA PHE A 254 17.85 1.81 10.80
C PHE A 254 18.61 3.13 10.80
N TYR A 255 19.66 3.25 9.99
CA TYR A 255 20.31 4.54 9.76
C TYR A 255 19.33 5.55 9.13
N GLN A 256 18.64 5.13 8.06
CA GLN A 256 17.64 5.99 7.40
C GLN A 256 16.51 6.36 8.35
N LEU A 257 16.02 5.42 9.15
CA LEU A 257 14.97 5.67 10.16
C LEU A 257 15.42 6.66 11.23
N LYS A 258 16.69 6.58 11.67
CA LYS A 258 17.26 7.44 12.71
C LYS A 258 17.58 8.85 12.22
N GLU A 259 18.22 8.95 11.05
CA GLU A 259 18.76 10.21 10.52
C GLU A 259 17.78 10.92 9.56
N GLY A 260 16.68 10.26 9.16
CA GLY A 260 15.70 10.80 8.20
C GLY A 260 16.24 10.98 6.78
N LYS A 261 17.40 10.41 6.47
CA LYS A 261 18.06 10.49 5.17
C LYS A 261 18.76 9.20 4.81
N ARG A 262 18.96 8.97 3.52
CA ARG A 262 19.72 7.82 3.03
C ARG A 262 21.18 7.90 3.46
N LEU A 263 21.80 6.73 3.63
CA LEU A 263 23.23 6.61 3.88
C LEU A 263 24.00 7.07 2.62
N GLU A 264 24.92 8.00 2.81
CA GLU A 264 25.79 8.47 1.74
C GLU A 264 26.96 7.51 1.58
N LYS A 265 26.82 6.53 0.70
CA LYS A 265 27.76 5.43 0.48
C LYS A 265 29.19 5.86 0.14
N ASP A 266 29.34 7.00 -0.52
CA ASP A 266 30.66 7.50 -0.97
C ASP A 266 31.55 7.94 0.20
N GLN A 267 30.96 8.13 1.40
CA GLN A 267 31.74 8.34 2.64
C GLN A 267 32.48 7.07 3.09
N PHE A 268 32.09 5.89 2.59
CA PHE A 268 32.66 4.61 2.95
C PHE A 268 33.27 3.97 1.69
N PRO A 269 34.58 4.16 1.43
CA PRO A 269 35.21 3.62 0.23
C PRO A 269 35.17 2.10 0.21
N ILE A 270 35.07 1.54 -1.00
CA ILE A 270 35.10 0.10 -1.22
C ILE A 270 36.51 -0.43 -0.94
N ASP A 271 36.61 -1.46 -0.13
CA ASP A 271 37.85 -2.23 0.02
C ASP A 271 38.03 -3.14 -1.20
N SER A 272 39.06 -2.88 -1.99
CA SER A 272 39.34 -3.61 -3.23
C SER A 272 39.68 -5.09 -3.01
N SER A 273 39.91 -5.52 -1.78
CA SER A 273 40.25 -6.91 -1.48
C SER A 273 39.02 -7.83 -1.36
N ASN A 274 37.86 -7.27 -1.01
CA ASN A 274 36.65 -8.04 -0.72
C ASN A 274 35.34 -7.36 -1.19
N GLU A 275 35.47 -6.21 -1.87
CA GLU A 275 34.35 -5.41 -2.38
C GLU A 275 33.37 -4.88 -1.31
N ASN A 276 33.72 -5.00 -0.03
CA ASN A 276 32.92 -4.46 1.08
C ASN A 276 33.25 -3.00 1.34
N ARG A 277 32.29 -2.29 1.88
CA ARG A 277 32.50 -1.01 2.57
C ARG A 277 32.56 -1.28 4.07
N TYR A 278 33.08 -0.35 4.84
CA TYR A 278 33.22 -0.51 6.29
C TYR A 278 32.61 0.69 7.00
N ILE A 279 31.66 0.40 7.88
CA ILE A 279 31.00 1.39 8.73
C ILE A 279 31.76 1.47 10.06
N PRO A 280 32.24 2.66 10.48
CA PRO A 280 32.92 2.82 11.79
C PRO A 280 32.08 2.30 12.94
N ALA A 281 32.72 1.62 13.91
CA ALA A 281 32.05 0.98 15.04
C ALA A 281 31.11 1.94 15.78
N ASP A 282 31.57 3.15 16.11
CA ASP A 282 30.77 4.11 16.87
C ASP A 282 29.47 4.49 16.15
N LEU A 283 29.50 4.64 14.82
CA LEU A 283 28.31 4.95 14.03
C LEU A 283 27.35 3.77 14.01
N PHE A 284 27.85 2.58 13.69
CA PHE A 284 27.06 1.36 13.61
C PHE A 284 26.39 1.03 14.96
N GLU A 285 27.19 0.98 16.02
CA GLU A 285 26.74 0.68 17.38
C GLU A 285 25.72 1.71 17.87
N THR A 286 25.95 3.00 17.63
CA THR A 286 24.99 4.06 18.00
C THR A 286 23.64 3.91 17.28
N VAL A 287 23.63 3.54 16.01
CA VAL A 287 22.40 3.31 15.26
C VAL A 287 21.67 2.09 15.80
N MET A 288 22.37 0.93 15.91
CA MET A 288 21.73 -0.31 16.35
C MET A 288 21.21 -0.23 17.79
N GLN A 289 21.98 0.32 18.72
CA GLN A 289 21.57 0.49 20.11
C GLN A 289 20.40 1.50 20.29
N SER A 290 20.15 2.34 19.31
CA SER A 290 18.95 3.20 19.32
C SER A 290 17.66 2.40 19.19
N TYR A 291 17.71 1.22 18.58
CA TYR A 291 16.55 0.41 18.24
C TYR A 291 16.52 -0.99 18.84
N PHE A 292 17.66 -1.46 19.37
CA PHE A 292 17.78 -2.77 20.02
C PHE A 292 18.38 -2.64 21.40
N SER A 293 17.87 -3.43 22.35
CA SER A 293 18.43 -3.53 23.70
C SER A 293 19.63 -4.48 23.70
N ILE A 294 20.73 -4.06 23.05
CA ILE A 294 21.95 -4.87 22.90
C ILE A 294 23.18 -4.09 23.36
N THR A 295 24.10 -4.75 24.08
CA THR A 295 25.37 -4.14 24.45
C THR A 295 26.32 -4.09 23.25
N LYS A 296 27.37 -3.27 23.32
CA LYS A 296 28.41 -3.23 22.27
C LYS A 296 29.11 -4.57 22.10
N GLU A 297 29.38 -5.22 23.20
CA GLU A 297 30.05 -6.51 23.23
C GLU A 297 29.24 -7.57 22.52
N ASN A 298 27.96 -7.70 22.88
CA ASN A 298 27.05 -8.65 22.24
C ASN A 298 26.81 -8.31 20.75
N LEU A 299 26.68 -7.00 20.41
CA LEU A 299 26.54 -6.59 19.02
C LEU A 299 27.74 -6.97 18.16
N ARG A 300 28.97 -6.91 18.73
CA ARG A 300 30.22 -7.34 18.07
C ARG A 300 30.29 -8.85 17.88
N GLU A 301 29.64 -9.62 18.75
CA GLU A 301 29.53 -11.08 18.64
C GLU A 301 28.46 -11.50 17.61
N GLU A 302 27.33 -10.84 17.59
CA GLU A 302 26.19 -11.16 16.72
C GLU A 302 26.35 -10.61 15.29
N ALA A 303 27.01 -9.46 15.13
CA ALA A 303 27.29 -8.86 13.84
C ALA A 303 28.71 -9.21 13.35
N MET A 304 28.92 -9.14 12.04
CA MET A 304 30.26 -9.26 11.48
C MET A 304 31.10 -8.03 11.83
N PHE A 305 31.88 -8.11 12.89
CA PHE A 305 32.77 -7.04 13.33
C PHE A 305 34.24 -7.33 12.98
N GLU A 306 34.91 -6.40 12.31
CA GLU A 306 36.33 -6.51 11.99
C GLU A 306 37.19 -5.72 12.98
N GLN A 307 37.76 -6.40 13.95
CA GLN A 307 38.51 -5.77 15.05
C GLN A 307 39.71 -4.94 14.58
N LYS A 308 40.44 -5.36 13.54
CA LYS A 308 41.61 -4.61 13.03
C LYS A 308 41.23 -3.26 12.41
N LYS A 309 40.01 -3.15 11.90
CA LYS A 309 39.50 -1.92 11.30
C LYS A 309 38.63 -1.12 12.26
N GLU A 310 38.29 -1.68 13.42
CA GLU A 310 37.28 -1.14 14.33
C GLU A 310 35.97 -0.74 13.59
N ALA A 311 35.49 -1.63 12.73
CA ALA A 311 34.39 -1.34 11.81
C ALA A 311 33.60 -2.60 11.46
N TYR A 312 32.40 -2.38 10.94
CA TYR A 312 31.50 -3.42 10.46
C TYR A 312 31.48 -3.43 8.93
N PRO A 313 31.71 -4.58 8.28
CA PRO A 313 31.53 -4.68 6.85
C PRO A 313 30.07 -4.42 6.46
N TRP A 314 29.89 -3.75 5.34
CA TRP A 314 28.59 -3.40 4.83
C TRP A 314 28.59 -3.46 3.28
N GLN A 315 27.53 -4.00 2.74
CA GLN A 315 27.23 -3.94 1.33
C GLN A 315 25.93 -3.18 1.12
N GLU A 316 25.94 -2.27 0.15
CA GLU A 316 24.76 -1.50 -0.25
C GLU A 316 23.63 -2.41 -0.72
N MET A 317 22.41 -2.11 -0.31
CA MET A 317 21.20 -2.74 -0.86
C MET A 317 21.03 -2.29 -2.32
N ARG A 318 21.30 -3.20 -3.26
CA ARG A 318 21.12 -2.94 -4.68
C ARG A 318 19.76 -3.46 -5.13
N SER A 319 19.17 -2.81 -6.14
CA SER A 319 17.88 -3.22 -6.71
C SER A 319 17.87 -4.64 -7.30
N ASN A 320 19.05 -5.20 -7.60
CA ASN A 320 19.23 -6.53 -8.20
C ASN A 320 19.81 -7.57 -7.25
N ASP A 321 20.26 -7.18 -6.04
CA ASP A 321 20.84 -8.10 -5.07
C ASP A 321 19.73 -8.65 -4.19
N ASN A 322 19.67 -9.98 -4.04
CA ASN A 322 18.82 -10.69 -3.09
C ASN A 322 17.30 -10.45 -3.18
N CYS A 323 16.86 -9.34 -3.79
CA CYS A 323 15.44 -9.05 -4.03
C CYS A 323 14.84 -9.94 -5.13
N VAL A 324 15.65 -10.57 -5.96
CA VAL A 324 15.18 -11.43 -7.07
C VAL A 324 14.52 -12.71 -6.57
N ALA A 325 14.87 -13.17 -5.37
CA ALA A 325 14.27 -14.36 -4.74
C ALA A 325 13.12 -14.05 -3.79
N MET A 326 12.90 -12.78 -3.44
CA MET A 326 11.84 -12.38 -2.52
C MET A 326 10.69 -11.75 -3.29
N PRO A 327 9.48 -12.34 -3.26
CA PRO A 327 8.30 -11.69 -3.80
C PRO A 327 8.03 -10.39 -3.04
N TYR A 328 7.43 -9.42 -3.73
CA TYR A 328 7.00 -8.19 -3.09
C TYR A 328 5.96 -8.48 -2.00
N MET A 329 6.21 -7.99 -0.81
CA MET A 329 5.40 -8.22 0.39
C MET A 329 4.99 -6.90 1.02
N ASP A 330 3.70 -6.80 1.36
CA ASP A 330 3.12 -5.66 2.06
C ASP A 330 2.63 -6.08 3.45
N PRO A 331 2.88 -5.26 4.49
CA PRO A 331 2.33 -5.50 5.81
C PRO A 331 0.85 -5.11 5.88
N ASP A 332 0.09 -5.87 6.66
CA ASP A 332 -1.26 -5.54 7.12
C ASP A 332 -1.33 -5.76 8.63
N VAL A 333 -1.11 -4.71 9.42
CA VAL A 333 -1.25 -4.77 10.88
C VAL A 333 -2.72 -4.97 11.21
N THR A 334 -3.04 -6.14 11.76
CA THR A 334 -4.43 -6.56 12.04
C THR A 334 -4.82 -6.43 13.51
N ALA A 335 -3.83 -6.34 14.42
CA ALA A 335 -4.07 -6.09 15.83
C ALA A 335 -2.89 -5.38 16.50
N VAL A 336 -3.20 -4.56 17.50
CA VAL A 336 -2.26 -3.88 18.38
C VAL A 336 -2.60 -4.22 19.82
N LYS A 337 -1.72 -4.95 20.52
CA LYS A 337 -1.91 -5.40 21.90
C LYS A 337 -0.89 -4.76 22.83
N LYS A 338 -1.35 -4.05 23.84
CA LYS A 338 -0.51 -3.59 24.94
C LYS A 338 -0.30 -4.72 25.95
N ASN A 339 0.94 -5.02 26.28
CA ASN A 339 1.33 -6.07 27.20
C ASN A 339 1.46 -5.53 28.65
N ALA A 340 1.41 -6.45 29.62
CA ALA A 340 1.51 -6.08 31.05
C ALA A 340 2.89 -5.51 31.44
N ASP A 341 3.93 -5.83 30.68
CA ASP A 341 5.31 -5.33 30.86
C ASP A 341 5.57 -3.96 30.19
N GLY A 342 4.53 -3.37 29.59
CA GLY A 342 4.59 -2.08 28.93
C GLY A 342 5.06 -2.14 27.46
N THR A 343 5.33 -3.34 26.93
CA THR A 343 5.58 -3.53 25.50
C THR A 343 4.28 -3.53 24.69
N VAL A 344 4.40 -3.44 23.37
CA VAL A 344 3.28 -3.50 22.43
C VAL A 344 3.56 -4.60 21.42
N THR A 345 2.65 -5.55 21.24
CA THR A 345 2.73 -6.58 20.20
C THR A 345 1.79 -6.24 19.05
N LEU A 346 2.35 -6.21 17.85
CA LEU A 346 1.62 -6.04 16.59
C LEU A 346 1.43 -7.42 15.96
N THR A 347 0.19 -7.79 15.67
CA THR A 347 -0.08 -8.94 14.80
C THR A 347 -0.15 -8.44 13.37
N ILE A 348 0.69 -9.00 12.49
CA ILE A 348 0.88 -8.53 11.12
C ILE A 348 0.65 -9.69 10.18
N ASP A 349 -0.36 -9.56 9.32
CA ASP A 349 -0.54 -10.45 8.18
C ASP A 349 0.26 -9.91 7.00
N VAL A 350 0.98 -10.77 6.32
CA VAL A 350 1.83 -10.39 5.19
C VAL A 350 1.13 -10.70 3.89
N ILE A 351 0.88 -9.65 3.11
CA ILE A 351 0.26 -9.74 1.79
C ILE A 351 1.34 -10.06 0.76
N CYS A 352 1.12 -11.07 -0.08
CA CYS A 352 1.97 -11.41 -1.21
C CYS A 352 1.12 -11.56 -2.48
N LEU A 353 0.90 -10.45 -3.19
CA LEU A 353 0.05 -10.44 -4.38
C LEU A 353 0.63 -11.28 -5.52
N GLU A 354 1.96 -11.43 -5.61
CA GLU A 354 2.57 -12.33 -6.58
C GLU A 354 2.14 -13.80 -6.42
N LYS A 355 1.74 -14.18 -5.22
CA LYS A 355 1.18 -15.50 -4.89
C LYS A 355 -0.34 -15.49 -4.79
N ASN A 356 -1.01 -14.41 -5.21
CA ASN A 356 -2.45 -14.24 -5.05
C ASN A 356 -2.91 -14.50 -3.60
N ASN A 357 -2.17 -13.96 -2.64
CA ASN A 357 -2.37 -14.27 -1.23
C ASN A 357 -2.32 -12.99 -0.38
N ASP A 358 -3.39 -12.72 0.37
CA ASP A 358 -3.49 -11.60 1.30
C ASP A 358 -3.13 -11.97 2.75
N ARG A 359 -2.62 -13.19 2.95
CA ARG A 359 -2.03 -13.69 4.20
C ARG A 359 -1.04 -14.80 3.89
N ALA A 360 0.11 -14.45 3.30
CA ALA A 360 1.17 -15.40 2.99
C ALA A 360 1.73 -16.04 4.27
N PHE A 361 1.86 -15.25 5.32
CA PHE A 361 2.12 -15.70 6.70
C PHE A 361 1.68 -14.61 7.66
N THR A 362 1.62 -14.92 8.95
CA THR A 362 1.40 -13.97 10.03
C THR A 362 2.62 -13.97 10.94
N HIS A 363 3.02 -12.80 11.43
CA HIS A 363 4.04 -12.69 12.46
C HIS A 363 3.61 -11.70 13.56
N GLU A 364 4.23 -11.83 14.74
CA GLU A 364 4.03 -10.95 15.87
C GLU A 364 5.31 -10.16 16.14
N LEU A 365 5.26 -8.85 15.91
CA LEU A 365 6.35 -7.92 16.18
C LEU A 365 6.11 -7.22 17.51
N THR A 366 7.02 -7.42 18.49
CA THR A 366 6.94 -6.76 19.79
C THR A 366 7.87 -5.56 19.85
N LEU A 367 7.33 -4.45 20.33
CA LEU A 367 7.98 -3.15 20.43
C LEU A 367 7.96 -2.64 21.88
N ARG A 368 8.99 -1.88 22.28
CA ARG A 368 9.03 -1.11 23.52
C ARG A 368 9.06 0.38 23.21
N GLU A 369 8.01 1.10 23.56
CA GLU A 369 7.94 2.56 23.41
C GLU A 369 8.70 3.24 24.55
N LEU A 370 9.74 4.02 24.22
CA LEU A 370 10.60 4.68 25.22
C LEU A 370 10.20 6.12 25.54
N GLY A 371 9.08 6.59 24.95
CA GLY A 371 8.68 7.99 25.01
C GLY A 371 9.43 8.89 24.02
N GLY A 372 8.90 10.10 23.78
CA GLY A 372 9.50 11.03 22.82
C GLY A 372 9.58 10.51 21.39
N GLY A 373 8.73 9.56 21.02
CA GLY A 373 8.71 8.95 19.69
C GLY A 373 9.76 7.87 19.46
N LYS A 374 10.59 7.55 20.45
CA LYS A 374 11.61 6.50 20.36
C LYS A 374 11.00 5.11 20.60
N VAL A 375 11.54 4.12 19.92
CA VAL A 375 11.08 2.73 19.99
C VAL A 375 12.28 1.79 19.99
N GLN A 376 12.14 0.65 20.68
CA GLN A 376 13.01 -0.51 20.53
C GLN A 376 12.21 -1.68 19.98
N TYR A 377 12.83 -2.44 19.09
CA TYR A 377 12.33 -3.70 18.60
C TYR A 377 12.76 -4.79 19.58
N VAL A 378 11.82 -5.53 20.14
CA VAL A 378 12.02 -6.48 21.24
C VAL A 378 12.05 -7.92 20.74
N SER A 379 11.16 -8.28 19.84
CA SER A 379 11.11 -9.61 19.25
C SER A 379 10.27 -9.64 17.98
N ASN A 380 10.50 -10.66 17.17
CA ASN A 380 9.62 -11.05 16.09
C ASN A 380 9.41 -12.55 16.12
N ALA A 381 8.18 -13.01 16.02
CA ALA A 381 7.84 -14.44 15.99
C ALA A 381 6.89 -14.72 14.83
N ILE A 382 7.29 -15.62 13.94
CA ILE A 382 6.42 -16.11 12.87
C ILE A 382 5.40 -17.07 13.48
N VAL A 383 4.12 -16.74 13.32
CA VAL A 383 3.03 -17.59 13.80
C VAL A 383 2.99 -18.88 12.98
N PRO A 384 3.09 -20.06 13.60
CA PRO A 384 3.03 -21.31 12.86
C PRO A 384 1.72 -21.44 12.07
N GLY A 385 1.81 -21.85 10.82
CA GLY A 385 0.66 -22.09 9.94
C GLY A 385 1.00 -23.09 8.85
N GLU A 386 0.07 -23.99 8.55
CA GLU A 386 0.27 -25.08 7.55
C GLU A 386 0.56 -24.54 6.14
N HIS A 387 0.03 -23.34 5.85
CA HIS A 387 0.13 -22.74 4.51
C HIS A 387 1.03 -21.50 4.46
N ASN A 388 1.89 -21.33 5.47
CA ASN A 388 2.81 -20.21 5.51
C ASN A 388 3.78 -20.24 4.32
N VAL A 389 3.90 -19.12 3.65
CA VAL A 389 4.88 -18.86 2.59
C VAL A 389 5.82 -17.76 3.08
N VAL A 390 6.78 -18.18 3.93
CA VAL A 390 7.83 -17.27 4.41
C VAL A 390 9.00 -17.33 3.43
N PRO A 391 9.48 -16.19 2.90
CA PRO A 391 10.60 -16.19 1.97
C PRO A 391 11.90 -16.57 2.70
N GLY A 392 12.79 -17.27 1.99
CA GLY A 392 14.16 -17.45 2.46
C GLY A 392 14.93 -16.14 2.36
N TYR A 393 15.78 -15.85 3.34
CA TYR A 393 16.67 -14.69 3.31
C TYR A 393 18.06 -15.08 2.78
N VAL A 394 18.62 -14.22 1.94
CA VAL A 394 19.99 -14.35 1.43
C VAL A 394 20.81 -13.19 1.98
N TYR A 395 21.77 -13.49 2.82
CA TYR A 395 22.65 -12.50 3.44
C TYR A 395 23.49 -11.78 2.38
N ARG A 396 23.63 -10.45 2.50
CA ARG A 396 24.47 -9.65 1.60
C ARG A 396 25.95 -9.87 1.82
N LEU A 397 26.32 -10.12 3.06
CA LEU A 397 27.68 -10.50 3.44
C LEU A 397 27.77 -12.02 3.59
N GLN A 398 28.77 -12.63 2.97
CA GLN A 398 29.06 -14.08 3.07
C GLN A 398 30.43 -14.31 3.71
#